data_9a2260e2f004677a0b311771a4d46ae8
#
_entry.id   9a2260e2f004677a0b311771a4d46ae8
#
_cell.length_a   1.000
_cell.length_b   1.000
_cell.length_c   1.000
_cell.angle_alpha   90.00
_cell.angle_beta   90.00
_cell.angle_gamma   90.00
#
_symmetry.space_group_name_H-M   'P 1'
#
loop_
_entity.id
_entity.type
_entity.pdbx_description
1 polymer ?
#
loop_
_entity_poly.entity_id
_entity_poly.type
_entity_poly.pdbx_seq_one_letter_code
_entity_poly.pdbx_strand_id
1 'polypeptide(L)'
;MATWKNLDTLASYSKLAGLKGHVNIAEAMTGENGAERVKKYSAPMAAGLAYNYAAKQVDETVLNALADLADEAQLIDKFQELYNGAVINTGEKRMVLHHLARTQLGDAVVVDGVDKREFYVAQQKKAADFANKVHTGEITNCLLYTSDA
;
A
#
# COMPACT_ATOMS: atom_id res chain seq x y z
N MET A 1 -20.99 -0.51 -1.09
CA MET A 1 -20.18 0.68 -0.78
C MET A 1 -19.83 0.64 0.69
N ALA A 2 -18.54 0.63 1.00
CA ALA A 2 -18.09 0.59 2.38
C ALA A 2 -18.44 1.89 3.13
N THR A 3 -18.72 1.79 4.42
CA THR A 3 -19.07 2.95 5.24
C THR A 3 -17.81 3.61 5.80
N TRP A 4 -17.61 4.89 5.49
CA TRP A 4 -16.48 5.66 6.00
C TRP A 4 -16.82 6.27 7.36
N LYS A 5 -16.09 5.84 8.39
CA LYS A 5 -16.14 6.38 9.75
C LYS A 5 -14.73 6.66 10.22
N ASN A 6 -14.56 7.60 11.12
CA ASN A 6 -13.27 7.80 11.79
C ASN A 6 -12.95 6.59 12.66
N LEU A 7 -11.69 6.14 12.63
CA LEU A 7 -11.27 4.94 13.37
C LEU A 7 -11.51 5.07 14.88
N ASP A 8 -11.31 6.26 15.43
CA ASP A 8 -11.50 6.56 16.86
C ASP A 8 -12.95 6.44 17.35
N THR A 9 -13.92 6.37 16.42
CA THR A 9 -15.34 6.13 16.74
C THR A 9 -15.70 4.64 16.80
N LEU A 10 -14.76 3.74 16.46
CA LEU A 10 -15.00 2.30 16.43
C LEU A 10 -14.71 1.66 17.79
N ALA A 11 -15.53 0.67 18.17
CA ALA A 11 -15.37 -0.03 19.45
C ALA A 11 -14.05 -0.84 19.48
N SER A 12 -13.67 -1.45 18.36
CA SER A 12 -12.41 -2.18 18.19
C SER A 12 -11.19 -1.27 18.32
N TYR A 13 -11.26 -0.02 17.88
CA TYR A 13 -10.21 0.95 18.11
C TYR A 13 -9.96 1.21 19.59
N SER A 14 -11.02 1.39 20.36
CA SER A 14 -10.92 1.60 21.82
C SER A 14 -10.30 0.40 22.53
N LYS A 15 -10.64 -0.84 22.10
CA LYS A 15 -10.01 -2.07 22.61
C LYS A 15 -8.52 -2.10 22.30
N LEU A 16 -8.14 -1.83 21.04
CA LEU A 16 -6.74 -1.79 20.63
C LEU A 16 -5.95 -0.71 21.39
N ALA A 17 -6.52 0.47 21.56
CA ALA A 17 -5.89 1.57 22.31
C ALA A 17 -5.62 1.18 23.78
N GLY A 18 -6.51 0.37 24.38
CA GLY A 18 -6.35 -0.19 25.72
C GLY A 18 -5.18 -1.17 25.87
N LEU A 19 -4.66 -1.70 24.76
CA LEU A 19 -3.49 -2.60 24.75
C LEU A 19 -2.15 -1.86 24.64
N LYS A 20 -2.14 -0.53 24.76
CA LYS A 20 -0.88 0.24 24.72
C LYS A 20 0.06 -0.24 25.84
N GLY A 21 1.28 -0.64 25.45
CA GLY A 21 2.28 -1.17 26.39
C GLY A 21 2.06 -2.63 26.83
N HIS A 22 1.07 -3.33 26.23
CA HIS A 22 0.80 -4.75 26.54
C HIS A 22 2.01 -5.65 26.23
N VAL A 23 2.81 -5.36 25.23
CA VAL A 23 3.99 -6.13 24.86
C VAL A 23 5.26 -5.36 25.21
N ASN A 24 6.11 -5.92 26.09
CA ASN A 24 7.48 -5.47 26.28
C ASN A 24 8.36 -6.08 25.18
N ILE A 25 8.71 -5.28 24.16
CA ILE A 25 9.45 -5.79 23.01
C ILE A 25 10.87 -6.22 23.35
N ALA A 26 11.52 -5.59 24.34
CA ALA A 26 12.87 -5.99 24.77
C ALA A 26 12.84 -7.41 25.33
N GLU A 27 11.94 -7.70 26.27
CA GLU A 27 11.78 -9.03 26.85
C GLU A 27 11.35 -10.06 25.79
N ALA A 28 10.40 -9.69 24.91
CA ALA A 28 9.91 -10.57 23.86
C ALA A 28 10.98 -10.99 22.84
N MET A 29 11.97 -10.14 22.59
CA MET A 29 13.07 -10.41 21.64
C MET A 29 14.28 -11.09 22.28
N THR A 30 14.55 -10.84 23.54
CA THR A 30 15.73 -11.37 24.25
C THR A 30 15.44 -12.59 25.12
N GLY A 31 14.16 -12.90 25.36
CA GLY A 31 13.73 -14.08 26.12
C GLY A 31 13.95 -15.39 25.34
N GLU A 32 13.71 -16.49 26.02
CA GLU A 32 13.92 -17.86 25.50
C GLU A 32 13.23 -18.11 24.16
N ASN A 33 12.10 -17.45 23.90
CA ASN A 33 11.30 -17.59 22.67
C ASN A 33 11.63 -16.55 21.59
N GLY A 34 12.67 -15.74 21.76
CA GLY A 34 13.00 -14.66 20.82
C GLY A 34 13.26 -15.16 19.39
N ALA A 35 13.99 -16.27 19.25
CA ALA A 35 14.26 -16.87 17.94
C ALA A 35 12.98 -17.41 17.25
N GLU A 36 12.11 -18.06 18.03
CA GLU A 36 10.82 -18.55 17.51
C GLU A 36 9.89 -17.39 17.16
N ARG A 37 9.93 -16.31 17.90
CA ARG A 37 9.20 -15.09 17.60
C ARG A 37 9.59 -14.52 16.24
N VAL A 38 10.87 -14.49 15.90
CA VAL A 38 11.35 -14.01 14.59
C VAL A 38 10.79 -14.86 13.44
N LYS A 39 10.71 -16.16 13.61
CA LYS A 39 10.11 -17.05 12.61
C LYS A 39 8.59 -16.89 12.53
N LYS A 40 7.91 -16.81 13.67
CA LYS A 40 6.44 -16.75 13.76
C LYS A 40 5.87 -15.46 13.17
N TYR A 41 6.46 -14.31 13.50
CA TYR A 41 5.95 -13.01 13.06
C TYR A 41 6.56 -12.57 11.73
N SER A 42 6.34 -13.41 10.72
CA SER A 42 6.75 -13.17 9.35
C SER A 42 5.61 -13.51 8.38
N ALA A 43 5.32 -12.64 7.45
CA ALA A 43 4.31 -12.83 6.42
C ALA A 43 4.98 -12.89 5.04
N PRO A 44 4.64 -13.90 4.20
CA PRO A 44 5.17 -13.95 2.84
C PRO A 44 4.61 -12.80 2.01
N MET A 45 5.46 -12.26 1.14
CA MET A 45 5.13 -11.20 0.20
C MET A 45 5.42 -11.65 -1.24
N ALA A 46 5.05 -10.83 -2.20
CA ALA A 46 5.35 -11.05 -3.61
C ALA A 46 6.88 -11.07 -3.87
N ALA A 47 7.27 -11.69 -4.99
CA ALA A 47 8.66 -11.76 -5.48
C ALA A 47 9.66 -12.39 -4.49
N GLY A 48 9.22 -13.34 -3.66
CA GLY A 48 10.09 -14.03 -2.69
C GLY A 48 10.49 -13.19 -1.48
N LEU A 49 9.89 -12.02 -1.31
CA LEU A 49 10.09 -11.20 -0.12
C LEU A 49 9.27 -11.71 1.07
N ALA A 50 9.69 -11.38 2.26
CA ALA A 50 8.91 -11.59 3.48
C ALA A 50 8.90 -10.31 4.32
N TYR A 51 7.74 -9.98 4.89
CA TYR A 51 7.62 -8.92 5.86
C TYR A 51 7.75 -9.51 7.27
N ASN A 52 8.87 -9.25 7.93
CA ASN A 52 9.06 -9.66 9.31
C ASN A 52 8.71 -8.52 10.25
N TYR A 53 7.79 -8.79 11.18
CA TYR A 53 7.30 -7.81 12.15
C TYR A 53 7.54 -8.23 13.61
N ALA A 54 8.47 -9.15 13.83
CA ALA A 54 8.80 -9.63 15.17
C ALA A 54 9.25 -8.51 16.12
N ALA A 55 9.89 -7.45 15.60
CA ALA A 55 10.33 -6.29 16.38
C ALA A 55 9.20 -5.25 16.63
N LYS A 56 7.95 -5.54 16.26
CA LYS A 56 6.81 -4.70 16.61
C LYS A 56 6.22 -5.12 17.96
N GLN A 57 5.56 -4.18 18.64
CA GLN A 57 4.89 -4.45 19.92
C GLN A 57 3.57 -5.21 19.70
N VAL A 58 3.66 -6.40 19.15
CA VAL A 58 2.53 -7.28 18.85
C VAL A 58 2.71 -8.67 19.46
N ASP A 59 1.62 -9.25 19.86
CA ASP A 59 1.43 -10.65 20.17
C ASP A 59 0.07 -11.09 19.61
N GLU A 60 -0.38 -12.30 19.91
CA GLU A 60 -1.68 -12.80 19.45
C GLU A 60 -2.85 -11.91 19.91
N THR A 61 -2.76 -11.36 21.12
CA THR A 61 -3.81 -10.47 21.65
C THR A 61 -3.92 -9.19 20.83
N VAL A 62 -2.78 -8.57 20.53
CA VAL A 62 -2.73 -7.35 19.72
C VAL A 62 -3.09 -7.65 18.26
N LEU A 63 -2.66 -8.78 17.71
CA LEU A 63 -3.01 -9.17 16.32
C LEU A 63 -4.51 -9.43 16.17
N ASN A 64 -5.13 -10.09 17.14
CA ASN A 64 -6.58 -10.28 17.13
C ASN A 64 -7.34 -8.95 17.23
N ALA A 65 -6.89 -8.03 18.10
CA ALA A 65 -7.49 -6.71 18.19
C ALA A 65 -7.32 -5.88 16.90
N LEU A 66 -6.20 -6.04 16.19
CA LEU A 66 -5.98 -5.43 14.86
C LEU A 66 -6.89 -6.07 13.81
N ALA A 67 -7.10 -7.38 13.85
CA ALA A 67 -8.05 -8.06 12.95
C ALA A 67 -9.49 -7.57 13.19
N ASP A 68 -9.93 -7.52 14.46
CA ASP A 68 -11.25 -6.96 14.82
C ASP A 68 -11.42 -5.53 14.30
N LEU A 69 -10.37 -4.70 14.40
CA LEU A 69 -10.40 -3.33 13.87
C LEU A 69 -10.47 -3.31 12.35
N ALA A 70 -9.72 -4.16 11.67
CA ALA A 70 -9.74 -4.25 10.21
C ALA A 70 -11.14 -4.64 9.70
N ASP A 71 -11.79 -5.60 10.38
CA ASP A 71 -13.13 -6.08 10.03
C ASP A 71 -14.19 -5.00 10.31
N GLU A 72 -14.20 -4.40 11.50
CA GLU A 72 -15.16 -3.34 11.84
C GLU A 72 -14.97 -2.10 10.94
N ALA A 73 -13.73 -1.77 10.59
CA ALA A 73 -13.42 -0.69 9.67
C ALA A 73 -13.70 -1.02 8.21
N GLN A 74 -14.06 -2.26 7.86
CA GLN A 74 -14.23 -2.73 6.48
C GLN A 74 -12.99 -2.47 5.62
N LEU A 75 -11.80 -2.76 6.14
CA LEU A 75 -10.51 -2.40 5.55
C LEU A 75 -10.35 -2.97 4.13
N ILE A 76 -10.68 -4.25 3.96
CA ILE A 76 -10.51 -4.95 2.66
C ILE A 76 -11.48 -4.38 1.63
N ASP A 77 -12.75 -4.17 1.99
CA ASP A 77 -13.75 -3.60 1.08
C ASP A 77 -13.35 -2.18 0.65
N LYS A 78 -12.88 -1.35 1.58
CA LYS A 78 -12.38 -0.02 1.29
C LYS A 78 -11.16 -0.03 0.38
N PHE A 79 -10.25 -0.98 0.59
CA PHE A 79 -9.09 -1.14 -0.29
C PHE A 79 -9.51 -1.55 -1.71
N GLN A 80 -10.49 -2.46 -1.84
CA GLN A 80 -11.03 -2.84 -3.14
C GLN A 80 -11.74 -1.68 -3.84
N GLU A 81 -12.53 -0.89 -3.10
CA GLU A 81 -13.15 0.33 -3.65
C GLU A 81 -12.09 1.32 -4.15
N LEU A 82 -11.02 1.56 -3.35
CA LEU A 82 -9.88 2.40 -3.77
C LEU A 82 -9.25 1.85 -5.05
N TYR A 83 -8.98 0.55 -5.07
CA TYR A 83 -8.31 -0.11 -6.18
C TYR A 83 -9.13 -0.04 -7.48
N ASN A 84 -10.44 -0.08 -7.36
CA ASN A 84 -11.40 0.02 -8.47
C ASN A 84 -11.77 1.47 -8.83
N GLY A 85 -11.08 2.46 -8.25
CA GLY A 85 -11.23 3.86 -8.64
C GLY A 85 -12.42 4.58 -8.02
N ALA A 86 -12.89 4.15 -6.85
CA ALA A 86 -13.88 4.93 -6.12
C ALA A 86 -13.30 6.28 -5.65
N VAL A 87 -14.17 7.30 -5.57
CA VAL A 87 -13.80 8.60 -4.98
C VAL A 87 -13.72 8.45 -3.46
N ILE A 88 -12.52 8.19 -2.95
CA ILE A 88 -12.28 7.99 -1.53
C ILE A 88 -11.71 9.22 -0.83
N ASN A 89 -11.05 10.12 -1.54
CA ASN A 89 -10.67 11.42 -1.01
C ASN A 89 -11.89 12.36 -1.11
N THR A 90 -12.72 12.34 -0.08
CA THR A 90 -13.98 13.09 -0.05
C THR A 90 -13.76 14.60 0.07
N GLY A 91 -12.63 15.03 0.63
CA GLY A 91 -12.29 16.45 0.75
C GLY A 91 -12.02 17.11 -0.60
N GLU A 92 -11.24 16.44 -1.45
CA GLU A 92 -10.90 16.92 -2.78
C GLU A 92 -11.80 16.33 -3.89
N LYS A 93 -12.70 15.43 -3.54
CA LYS A 93 -13.56 14.66 -4.46
C LYS A 93 -12.76 13.95 -5.56
N ARG A 94 -11.65 13.31 -5.16
CA ARG A 94 -10.73 12.64 -6.07
C ARG A 94 -10.63 11.14 -5.83
N MET A 95 -10.34 10.42 -6.91
CA MET A 95 -9.86 9.05 -6.88
C MET A 95 -8.38 9.01 -6.53
N VAL A 96 -7.91 7.90 -5.98
CA VAL A 96 -6.49 7.62 -5.76
C VAL A 96 -6.06 6.56 -6.76
N LEU A 97 -5.41 6.97 -7.86
CA LEU A 97 -5.12 6.11 -9.01
C LEU A 97 -3.63 5.80 -9.22
N HIS A 98 -2.77 6.09 -8.24
CA HIS A 98 -1.32 5.89 -8.36
C HIS A 98 -0.91 4.43 -8.67
N HIS A 99 -1.72 3.47 -8.23
CA HIS A 99 -1.48 2.05 -8.49
C HIS A 99 -1.61 1.69 -9.98
N LEU A 100 -2.40 2.42 -10.75
CA LEU A 100 -2.56 2.18 -12.19
C LEU A 100 -1.26 2.39 -12.98
N ALA A 101 -0.32 3.17 -12.45
CA ALA A 101 1.01 3.34 -13.04
C ALA A 101 1.97 2.18 -12.72
N ARG A 102 1.59 1.23 -11.86
CA ARG A 102 2.47 0.13 -11.41
C ARG A 102 1.94 -1.26 -11.67
N THR A 103 0.68 -1.39 -12.03
CA THR A 103 0.04 -2.69 -12.23
C THR A 103 -1.07 -2.62 -13.26
N GLN A 104 -1.24 -3.70 -14.00
CA GLN A 104 -2.33 -3.93 -14.95
C GLN A 104 -3.40 -4.87 -14.37
N LEU A 105 -3.37 -5.15 -13.07
CA LEU A 105 -4.33 -6.00 -12.38
C LEU A 105 -5.65 -5.26 -12.15
N GLY A 106 -6.76 -6.00 -12.18
CA GLY A 106 -8.11 -5.51 -11.93
C GLY A 106 -8.83 -5.02 -13.18
N ASP A 107 -10.07 -4.58 -12.98
CA ASP A 107 -10.97 -4.13 -14.04
C ASP A 107 -10.63 -2.72 -14.55
N ALA A 108 -11.26 -2.33 -15.66
CA ALA A 108 -11.16 -0.96 -16.19
C ALA A 108 -11.63 0.07 -15.14
N VAL A 109 -10.90 1.18 -15.04
CA VAL A 109 -11.29 2.33 -14.21
C VAL A 109 -11.74 3.45 -15.14
N VAL A 110 -13.03 3.51 -15.45
CA VAL A 110 -13.58 4.47 -16.42
C VAL A 110 -13.97 5.77 -15.73
N VAL A 111 -13.39 6.88 -16.20
CA VAL A 111 -13.71 8.25 -15.75
C VAL A 111 -13.95 9.11 -16.97
N ASP A 112 -15.12 9.73 -17.04
CA ASP A 112 -15.54 10.57 -18.17
C ASP A 112 -15.40 9.87 -19.54
N GLY A 113 -15.75 8.58 -19.59
CA GLY A 113 -15.66 7.75 -20.79
C GLY A 113 -14.24 7.29 -21.16
N VAL A 114 -13.22 7.57 -20.35
CA VAL A 114 -11.84 7.19 -20.58
C VAL A 114 -11.43 6.12 -19.59
N ASP A 115 -10.95 4.97 -20.08
CA ASP A 115 -10.27 3.99 -19.22
C ASP A 115 -8.94 4.54 -18.75
N LYS A 116 -8.87 4.86 -17.48
CA LYS A 116 -7.65 5.40 -16.85
C LYS A 116 -6.52 4.37 -16.82
N ARG A 117 -6.82 3.10 -16.79
CA ARG A 117 -5.81 2.03 -16.83
C ARG A 117 -5.07 2.04 -18.18
N GLU A 118 -5.80 2.02 -19.28
CA GLU A 118 -5.22 2.16 -20.62
C GLU A 118 -4.49 3.49 -20.82
N PHE A 119 -5.07 4.58 -20.29
CA PHE A 119 -4.43 5.90 -20.34
C PHE A 119 -3.04 5.87 -19.66
N TYR A 120 -2.90 5.29 -18.46
CA TYR A 120 -1.61 5.22 -17.76
C TYR A 120 -0.60 4.34 -18.50
N VAL A 121 -1.02 3.23 -19.10
CA VAL A 121 -0.16 2.41 -19.97
C VAL A 121 0.39 3.22 -21.15
N ALA A 122 -0.48 3.96 -21.81
CA ALA A 122 -0.08 4.81 -22.92
C ALA A 122 0.90 5.93 -22.49
N GLN A 123 0.73 6.51 -21.29
CA GLN A 123 1.67 7.50 -20.76
C GLN A 123 3.02 6.87 -20.41
N GLN A 124 3.05 5.67 -19.83
CA GLN A 124 4.30 4.94 -19.57
C GLN A 124 5.05 4.65 -20.86
N LYS A 125 4.33 4.23 -21.90
CA LYS A 125 4.94 4.02 -23.22
C LYS A 125 5.56 5.30 -23.78
N LYS A 126 4.86 6.43 -23.72
CA LYS A 126 5.39 7.73 -24.15
C LYS A 126 6.65 8.11 -23.40
N ALA A 127 6.69 7.90 -22.08
CA ALA A 127 7.87 8.17 -21.27
C ALA A 127 9.05 7.27 -21.67
N ALA A 128 8.81 5.98 -21.90
CA ALA A 128 9.83 5.05 -22.36
C ALA A 128 10.35 5.42 -23.77
N ASP A 129 9.46 5.75 -24.70
CA ASP A 129 9.83 6.17 -26.06
C ASP A 129 10.67 7.45 -26.01
N PHE A 130 10.32 8.43 -25.15
CA PHE A 130 11.12 9.64 -24.96
C PHE A 130 12.50 9.32 -24.37
N ALA A 131 12.58 8.51 -23.34
CA ALA A 131 13.84 8.09 -22.73
C ALA A 131 14.74 7.39 -23.76
N ASN A 132 14.19 6.51 -24.58
CA ASN A 132 14.94 5.85 -25.65
C ASN A 132 15.54 6.85 -26.66
N LYS A 133 14.79 7.89 -27.03
CA LYS A 133 15.29 8.94 -27.95
C LYS A 133 16.44 9.73 -27.34
N VAL A 134 16.43 9.98 -26.04
CA VAL A 134 17.55 10.58 -25.32
C VAL A 134 18.76 9.63 -25.33
N HIS A 135 18.56 8.36 -24.96
CA HIS A 135 19.64 7.37 -24.92
C HIS A 135 20.27 7.08 -26.29
N THR A 136 19.50 7.13 -27.36
CA THR A 136 20.01 6.93 -28.75
C THR A 136 20.64 8.18 -29.35
N GLY A 137 20.57 9.33 -28.65
CA GLY A 137 21.09 10.61 -29.17
C GLY A 137 20.18 11.29 -30.20
N GLU A 138 18.94 10.80 -30.41
CA GLU A 138 17.97 11.49 -31.28
C GLU A 138 17.52 12.82 -30.63
N ILE A 139 17.45 12.86 -29.31
CA ILE A 139 17.20 14.07 -28.53
C ILE A 139 18.43 14.38 -27.69
N THR A 140 19.04 15.55 -27.94
CA THR A 140 20.23 16.03 -27.21
C THR A 140 19.95 17.44 -26.68
N ASN A 141 20.73 17.87 -25.68
CA ASN A 141 20.76 19.26 -25.26
C ASN A 141 21.52 20.14 -26.29
N CYS A 142 21.55 21.46 -26.08
CA CYS A 142 22.25 22.41 -26.96
C CYS A 142 23.75 22.17 -27.05
N LEU A 143 24.36 21.37 -26.19
CA LEU A 143 25.76 20.99 -26.17
C LEU A 143 26.00 19.59 -26.78
N LEU A 144 25.00 18.97 -27.40
CA LEU A 144 24.99 17.62 -27.98
C LEU A 144 25.22 16.49 -26.95
N TYR A 145 24.96 16.75 -25.65
CA TYR A 145 24.95 15.71 -24.62
C TYR A 145 23.56 15.14 -24.45
N THR A 146 23.47 13.83 -24.23
CA THR A 146 22.21 13.16 -23.98
C THR A 146 21.80 13.27 -22.50
N SER A 147 22.76 13.14 -21.58
CA SER A 147 22.55 13.25 -20.13
C SER A 147 23.90 13.26 -19.43
N ASP A 148 24.02 13.99 -18.33
CA ASP A 148 25.18 13.96 -17.42
C ASP A 148 24.97 12.98 -16.23
N ALA A 149 23.99 12.10 -16.30
CA ALA A 149 23.68 11.14 -15.25
C ALA A 149 24.63 9.95 -15.23
#